data_af81660c9465b831b6db0ea039a277f7
#
_entry.id   af81660c9465b831b6db0ea039a277f7
#
_cell.length_a   1.000
_cell.length_b   1.000
_cell.length_c   1.000
_cell.angle_alpha   90.00
_cell.angle_beta   90.00
_cell.angle_gamma   90.00
#
_symmetry.space_group_name_H-M   'P 1'
#
loop_
_entity.id
_entity.type
_entity.pdbx_description
1 polymer ?
#
loop_
_entity_poly.entity_id
_entity_poly.type
_entity_poly.pdbx_seq_one_letter_code
_entity_poly.pdbx_strand_id
1 'polypeptide(L)'
;MKTYDWIVVGGGITGAALSYELAKKGFAVLLLEQYNRPQNATRYSYGGLAYWSGTTLLTRRLCEEAIARYHILSQELDADIQFRELDLLLTISADSDPEATAASYNDSAIPPRLLSIQEACELEPQLNREAISGALTVKHGHIHPEKTAQAYIQAFERAGGEMQITQVLQVLQDGVQTTTATFHSANVVVCAGGLSRQLLKSAGVSIKLYFTHAEIIETSPVDVRLRTLVMPANQQRFQLEAESTQVDELWDELGNELVPPILDVGAIQFQDGSIRIGQISRAIADPQAKVNSDVSEKWLRKSVGQILPALENLPGTWYHCLVAFSSNQLPLIGAIPGFKGVHVFSGFSNPLVLIPPLAKRFANFATGQEDEIITQMLI
;
A
#
# COMPACT_ATOMS: atom_id res chain seq x y z
N MET A 1 28.53 -21.29 7.90
CA MET A 1 27.49 -20.27 7.94
C MET A 1 26.35 -20.74 7.05
N LYS A 2 25.09 -20.49 7.43
CA LYS A 2 23.95 -20.78 6.58
C LYS A 2 23.93 -19.76 5.44
N THR A 3 23.82 -20.19 4.21
CA THR A 3 23.69 -19.35 3.03
C THR A 3 22.27 -19.46 2.50
N TYR A 4 21.75 -18.35 1.98
CA TYR A 4 20.41 -18.26 1.41
C TYR A 4 20.51 -17.97 -0.09
N ASP A 5 19.52 -18.42 -0.86
CA ASP A 5 19.38 -18.01 -2.26
C ASP A 5 18.90 -16.56 -2.35
N TRP A 6 17.98 -16.19 -1.43
CA TRP A 6 17.39 -14.87 -1.34
C TRP A 6 17.33 -14.37 0.10
N ILE A 7 17.69 -13.10 0.30
CA ILE A 7 17.34 -12.32 1.48
C ILE A 7 16.30 -11.28 1.06
N VAL A 8 15.12 -11.31 1.69
CA VAL A 8 14.05 -10.32 1.50
C VAL A 8 14.09 -9.33 2.66
N VAL A 9 14.21 -8.03 2.38
CA VAL A 9 14.31 -6.98 3.40
C VAL A 9 12.99 -6.24 3.53
N GLY A 10 12.30 -6.41 4.67
CA GLY A 10 11.00 -5.82 5.02
C GLY A 10 9.86 -6.84 5.02
N GLY A 11 9.21 -7.02 6.18
CA GLY A 11 8.11 -7.96 6.44
C GLY A 11 6.69 -7.39 6.26
N GLY A 12 6.55 -6.24 5.58
CA GLY A 12 5.24 -5.76 5.14
C GLY A 12 4.62 -6.68 4.08
N ILE A 13 3.40 -6.35 3.60
CA ILE A 13 2.69 -7.19 2.61
C ILE A 13 3.54 -7.50 1.37
N THR A 14 4.41 -6.56 0.96
CA THR A 14 5.29 -6.70 -0.20
C THR A 14 6.30 -7.83 -0.01
N GLY A 15 7.09 -7.75 1.06
CA GLY A 15 8.11 -8.77 1.32
C GLY A 15 7.52 -10.09 1.80
N ALA A 16 6.42 -10.07 2.56
CA ALA A 16 5.73 -11.28 3.00
C ALA A 16 5.22 -12.11 1.81
N ALA A 17 4.53 -11.46 0.85
CA ALA A 17 4.03 -12.13 -0.34
C ALA A 17 5.17 -12.64 -1.24
N LEU A 18 6.22 -11.82 -1.43
CA LEU A 18 7.36 -12.22 -2.25
C LEU A 18 8.15 -13.38 -1.62
N SER A 19 8.41 -13.35 -0.31
CA SER A 19 9.09 -14.43 0.41
C SER A 19 8.35 -15.75 0.29
N TYR A 20 7.01 -15.73 0.44
CA TYR A 20 6.17 -16.90 0.27
C TYR A 20 6.29 -17.47 -1.15
N GLU A 21 6.18 -16.64 -2.17
CA GLU A 21 6.25 -17.11 -3.55
C GLU A 21 7.63 -17.65 -3.92
N LEU A 22 8.72 -17.05 -3.43
CA LEU A 22 10.08 -17.56 -3.61
C LEU A 22 10.27 -18.92 -2.91
N ALA A 23 9.83 -19.04 -1.64
CA ALA A 23 9.91 -20.30 -0.90
C ALA A 23 9.12 -21.43 -1.58
N LYS A 24 7.94 -21.15 -2.14
CA LYS A 24 7.15 -22.11 -2.95
C LYS A 24 7.90 -22.61 -4.19
N LYS A 25 8.89 -21.88 -4.68
CA LYS A 25 9.75 -22.32 -5.78
C LYS A 25 10.94 -23.13 -5.32
N GLY A 26 11.07 -23.38 -4.03
CA GLY A 26 12.15 -24.19 -3.44
C GLY A 26 13.42 -23.41 -3.12
N PHE A 27 13.40 -22.07 -3.22
CA PHE A 27 14.52 -21.24 -2.80
C PHE A 27 14.69 -21.24 -1.27
N ALA A 28 15.92 -21.25 -0.79
CA ALA A 28 16.27 -20.95 0.59
C ALA A 28 16.15 -19.44 0.84
N VAL A 29 15.09 -19.00 1.54
CA VAL A 29 14.75 -17.59 1.71
C VAL A 29 14.83 -17.18 3.17
N LEU A 30 15.49 -16.04 3.43
CA LEU A 30 15.49 -15.34 4.72
C LEU A 30 14.71 -14.05 4.59
N LEU A 31 13.64 -13.88 5.37
CA LEU A 31 12.89 -12.63 5.52
C LEU A 31 13.38 -11.88 6.76
N LEU A 32 13.78 -10.62 6.59
CA LEU A 32 14.24 -9.75 7.67
C LEU A 32 13.23 -8.62 7.90
N GLU A 33 12.75 -8.47 9.14
CA GLU A 33 11.85 -7.40 9.56
C GLU A 33 12.42 -6.71 10.81
N GLN A 34 12.34 -5.38 10.84
CA GLN A 34 12.91 -4.61 11.94
C GLN A 34 12.06 -4.63 13.23
N TYR A 35 10.74 -4.85 13.10
CA TYR A 35 9.81 -4.77 14.22
C TYR A 35 9.07 -6.09 14.45
N ASN A 36 9.00 -6.52 15.70
CA ASN A 36 8.17 -7.66 16.10
C ASN A 36 6.66 -7.39 15.92
N ARG A 37 6.26 -6.12 16.02
CA ARG A 37 4.90 -5.66 15.70
C ARG A 37 5.00 -4.64 14.58
N PRO A 38 4.38 -4.89 13.43
CA PRO A 38 4.47 -3.99 12.29
C PRO A 38 3.99 -2.56 12.61
N GLN A 39 4.78 -1.56 12.21
CA GLN A 39 4.49 -0.13 12.33
C GLN A 39 4.63 0.50 10.93
N ASN A 40 3.96 -0.10 9.94
CA ASN A 40 4.19 0.18 8.53
C ASN A 40 2.87 0.43 7.78
N ALA A 41 2.97 0.82 6.51
CA ALA A 41 1.81 1.08 5.65
C ALA A 41 0.84 -0.11 5.55
N THR A 42 1.33 -1.35 5.63
CA THR A 42 0.47 -2.55 5.65
C THR A 42 -0.45 -2.53 6.87
N ARG A 43 0.12 -2.28 8.07
CA ARG A 43 -0.63 -2.27 9.33
C ARG A 43 -1.74 -1.21 9.32
N TYR A 44 -1.48 -0.04 8.74
CA TYR A 44 -2.39 1.10 8.77
C TYR A 44 -3.19 1.30 7.48
N SER A 45 -3.05 0.41 6.49
CA SER A 45 -3.84 0.46 5.24
C SER A 45 -5.34 0.24 5.48
N TYR A 46 -6.18 0.88 4.68
CA TYR A 46 -7.62 0.64 4.62
C TYR A 46 -8.02 -0.77 4.17
N GLY A 47 -7.11 -1.52 3.56
CA GLY A 47 -7.40 -2.87 3.08
C GLY A 47 -8.19 -2.93 1.78
N GLY A 48 -8.40 -1.81 1.12
CA GLY A 48 -9.15 -1.74 -0.13
C GLY A 48 -8.41 -2.36 -1.32
N LEU A 49 -9.14 -3.06 -2.18
CA LEU A 49 -8.66 -3.70 -3.39
C LEU A 49 -9.35 -3.08 -4.60
N ALA A 50 -8.73 -2.06 -5.18
CA ALA A 50 -9.26 -1.34 -6.34
C ALA A 50 -9.02 -2.11 -7.65
N TYR A 51 -9.46 -3.35 -7.75
CA TYR A 51 -9.29 -4.20 -8.94
C TYR A 51 -10.03 -3.69 -10.18
N TRP A 52 -10.94 -2.75 -10.00
CA TRP A 52 -11.68 -2.07 -11.06
C TRP A 52 -10.88 -0.95 -11.74
N SER A 53 -9.79 -0.47 -11.12
CA SER A 53 -9.12 0.80 -11.47
C SER A 53 -8.08 0.71 -12.58
N GLY A 54 -7.82 -0.46 -13.14
CA GLY A 54 -6.83 -0.63 -14.22
C GLY A 54 -7.17 0.20 -15.46
N THR A 55 -6.23 1.04 -15.93
CA THR A 55 -6.42 1.94 -17.08
C THR A 55 -5.69 1.49 -18.34
N THR A 56 -4.63 0.68 -18.20
CA THR A 56 -3.86 0.11 -19.32
C THR A 56 -4.10 -1.39 -19.44
N LEU A 57 -3.75 -1.98 -20.58
CA LEU A 57 -3.85 -3.44 -20.77
C LEU A 57 -3.08 -4.20 -19.67
N LEU A 58 -1.89 -3.69 -19.31
CA LEU A 58 -1.06 -4.25 -18.25
C LEU A 58 -1.76 -4.22 -16.89
N THR A 59 -2.21 -3.04 -16.46
CA THR A 59 -2.85 -2.88 -15.15
C THR A 59 -4.20 -3.57 -15.06
N ARG A 60 -4.99 -3.62 -16.14
CA ARG A 60 -6.24 -4.39 -16.22
C ARG A 60 -5.98 -5.88 -16.01
N ARG A 61 -5.00 -6.45 -16.72
CA ARG A 61 -4.62 -7.86 -16.54
C ARG A 61 -4.18 -8.17 -15.11
N LEU A 62 -3.37 -7.30 -14.50
CA LEU A 62 -2.94 -7.48 -13.11
C LEU A 62 -4.11 -7.37 -12.12
N CYS A 63 -5.08 -6.49 -12.37
CA CYS A 63 -6.31 -6.39 -11.58
C CYS A 63 -7.15 -7.67 -11.66
N GLU A 64 -7.32 -8.25 -12.85
CA GLU A 64 -8.03 -9.51 -13.06
C GLU A 64 -7.33 -10.69 -12.35
N GLU A 65 -6.01 -10.78 -12.47
CA GLU A 65 -5.22 -11.79 -11.78
C GLU A 65 -5.30 -11.64 -10.24
N ALA A 66 -5.32 -10.40 -9.76
CA ALA A 66 -5.42 -10.11 -8.34
C ALA A 66 -6.75 -10.58 -7.74
N ILE A 67 -7.88 -10.18 -8.32
CA ILE A 67 -9.20 -10.56 -7.78
C ILE A 67 -9.43 -12.07 -7.84
N ALA A 68 -9.04 -12.71 -8.94
CA ALA A 68 -9.09 -14.16 -9.05
C ALA A 68 -8.28 -14.86 -7.94
N ARG A 69 -7.13 -14.28 -7.57
CA ARG A 69 -6.29 -14.82 -6.50
C ARG A 69 -6.91 -14.58 -5.12
N TYR A 70 -7.49 -13.41 -4.86
CA TYR A 70 -8.09 -13.12 -3.55
C TYR A 70 -9.24 -14.05 -3.20
N HIS A 71 -10.02 -14.53 -4.18
CA HIS A 71 -11.08 -15.52 -3.96
C HIS A 71 -10.58 -16.84 -3.39
N ILE A 72 -9.33 -17.22 -3.64
CA ILE A 72 -8.74 -18.48 -3.17
C ILE A 72 -7.65 -18.28 -2.11
N LEU A 73 -7.25 -17.04 -1.83
CA LEU A 73 -6.05 -16.73 -1.06
C LEU A 73 -6.14 -17.20 0.40
N SER A 74 -7.31 -17.09 1.03
CA SER A 74 -7.52 -17.61 2.39
C SER A 74 -7.29 -19.14 2.45
N GLN A 75 -7.76 -19.87 1.44
CA GLN A 75 -7.52 -21.31 1.34
C GLN A 75 -6.05 -21.62 1.04
N GLU A 76 -5.43 -20.88 0.11
CA GLU A 76 -4.02 -21.06 -0.26
C GLU A 76 -3.09 -20.82 0.93
N LEU A 77 -3.36 -19.80 1.72
CA LEU A 77 -2.56 -19.43 2.90
C LEU A 77 -2.97 -20.17 4.18
N ASP A 78 -4.02 -21.01 4.13
CA ASP A 78 -4.60 -21.68 5.30
C ASP A 78 -4.85 -20.69 6.47
N ALA A 79 -5.45 -19.55 6.14
CA ALA A 79 -5.71 -18.47 7.10
C ALA A 79 -6.81 -17.52 6.60
N ASP A 80 -7.68 -17.05 7.51
CA ASP A 80 -8.71 -16.07 7.17
C ASP A 80 -8.13 -14.66 7.07
N ILE A 81 -8.01 -14.16 5.82
CA ILE A 81 -7.58 -12.79 5.51
C ILE A 81 -8.74 -11.79 5.57
N GLN A 82 -9.94 -12.22 5.91
CA GLN A 82 -11.17 -11.44 5.95
C GLN A 82 -11.52 -10.79 4.59
N PHE A 83 -11.27 -11.53 3.50
CA PHE A 83 -11.67 -11.07 2.18
C PHE A 83 -13.18 -10.96 2.06
N ARG A 84 -13.64 -9.81 1.54
CA ARG A 84 -15.04 -9.54 1.18
C ARG A 84 -15.10 -8.58 0.01
N GLU A 85 -16.22 -8.57 -0.68
CA GLU A 85 -16.58 -7.51 -1.62
C GLU A 85 -17.63 -6.60 -0.98
N LEU A 86 -17.45 -5.30 -1.15
CA LEU A 86 -18.36 -4.26 -0.66
C LEU A 86 -18.48 -3.15 -1.71
N ASP A 87 -19.39 -2.22 -1.49
CA ASP A 87 -19.46 -1.04 -2.34
C ASP A 87 -18.42 -0.02 -1.89
N LEU A 88 -17.62 0.49 -2.84
CA LEU A 88 -16.87 1.71 -2.66
C LEU A 88 -17.77 2.88 -3.01
N LEU A 89 -17.79 3.89 -2.16
CA LEU A 89 -18.48 5.14 -2.38
C LEU A 89 -17.44 6.27 -2.49
N LEU A 90 -17.30 6.83 -3.69
CA LEU A 90 -16.42 7.98 -3.96
C LEU A 90 -17.27 9.25 -3.89
N THR A 91 -17.11 10.02 -2.83
CA THR A 91 -17.87 11.26 -2.61
C THR A 91 -17.39 12.39 -3.52
N ILE A 92 -18.31 13.11 -4.14
CA ILE A 92 -18.05 14.28 -4.96
C ILE A 92 -18.41 15.53 -4.15
N SER A 93 -17.44 16.43 -3.95
CA SER A 93 -17.64 17.66 -3.16
C SER A 93 -18.80 18.50 -3.68
N ALA A 94 -19.49 19.21 -2.78
CA ALA A 94 -20.67 20.01 -3.13
C ALA A 94 -20.41 21.12 -4.17
N ASP A 95 -19.17 21.56 -4.31
CA ASP A 95 -18.71 22.57 -5.28
C ASP A 95 -18.15 21.97 -6.59
N SER A 96 -18.15 20.63 -6.73
CA SER A 96 -17.63 19.92 -7.91
C SER A 96 -18.77 19.47 -8.82
N ASP A 97 -18.48 19.39 -10.13
CA ASP A 97 -19.40 18.86 -11.15
C ASP A 97 -19.39 17.32 -11.13
N PRO A 98 -20.54 16.68 -10.82
CA PRO A 98 -20.62 15.23 -10.76
C PRO A 98 -20.35 14.53 -12.10
N GLU A 99 -20.82 15.08 -13.21
CA GLU A 99 -20.66 14.49 -14.55
C GLU A 99 -19.19 14.57 -15.01
N ALA A 100 -18.54 15.71 -14.79
CA ALA A 100 -17.12 15.89 -15.10
C ALA A 100 -16.27 14.96 -14.24
N THR A 101 -16.62 14.80 -12.95
CA THR A 101 -15.93 13.87 -12.05
C THR A 101 -16.11 12.42 -12.51
N ALA A 102 -17.33 12.02 -12.87
CA ALA A 102 -17.60 10.66 -13.41
C ALA A 102 -16.80 10.39 -14.68
N ALA A 103 -16.74 11.36 -15.59
CA ALA A 103 -16.01 11.24 -16.86
C ALA A 103 -14.51 10.97 -16.66
N SER A 104 -13.91 11.46 -15.56
CA SER A 104 -12.48 11.20 -15.26
C SER A 104 -12.15 9.74 -14.95
N TYR A 105 -13.16 8.89 -14.72
CA TYR A 105 -13.02 7.46 -14.45
C TYR A 105 -13.37 6.56 -15.64
N ASN A 106 -13.70 7.12 -16.82
CA ASN A 106 -14.15 6.35 -17.97
C ASN A 106 -13.10 5.33 -18.48
N ASP A 107 -11.82 5.59 -18.27
CA ASP A 107 -10.72 4.70 -18.67
C ASP A 107 -10.49 3.54 -17.70
N SER A 108 -11.18 3.49 -16.57
CA SER A 108 -11.08 2.38 -15.62
C SER A 108 -11.58 1.07 -16.22
N ALA A 109 -11.03 -0.06 -15.83
CA ALA A 109 -11.45 -1.39 -16.28
C ALA A 109 -12.96 -1.63 -16.03
N ILE A 110 -13.47 -1.15 -14.91
CA ILE A 110 -14.89 -1.11 -14.56
C ILE A 110 -15.18 0.32 -14.09
N PRO A 111 -15.71 1.20 -14.96
CA PRO A 111 -16.01 2.57 -14.57
C PRO A 111 -17.04 2.64 -13.44
N PRO A 112 -16.79 3.42 -12.37
CA PRO A 112 -17.77 3.64 -11.32
C PRO A 112 -19.05 4.30 -11.85
N ARG A 113 -20.19 3.90 -11.31
CA ARG A 113 -21.50 4.46 -11.66
C ARG A 113 -21.78 5.73 -10.86
N LEU A 114 -22.22 6.78 -11.54
CA LEU A 114 -22.68 8.02 -10.90
C LEU A 114 -23.98 7.78 -10.11
N LEU A 115 -24.02 8.32 -8.91
CA LEU A 115 -25.16 8.36 -7.99
C LEU A 115 -25.62 9.76 -7.74
N SER A 116 -26.94 9.96 -7.69
CA SER A 116 -27.54 11.15 -7.07
C SER A 116 -27.23 11.19 -5.56
N ILE A 117 -27.39 12.36 -4.96
CA ILE A 117 -27.24 12.54 -3.48
C ILE A 117 -28.16 11.56 -2.75
N GLN A 118 -29.39 11.37 -3.23
CA GLN A 118 -30.36 10.47 -2.61
C GLN A 118 -29.85 9.02 -2.62
N GLU A 119 -29.46 8.52 -3.80
CA GLU A 119 -28.93 7.15 -3.94
C GLU A 119 -27.67 6.93 -3.09
N ALA A 120 -26.76 7.93 -3.04
CA ALA A 120 -25.56 7.88 -2.21
C ALA A 120 -25.89 7.73 -0.72
N CYS A 121 -26.86 8.53 -0.21
CA CYS A 121 -27.30 8.45 1.19
C CYS A 121 -28.12 7.18 1.49
N GLU A 122 -28.80 6.58 0.53
CA GLU A 122 -29.47 5.29 0.68
C GLU A 122 -28.42 4.16 0.78
N LEU A 123 -27.33 4.24 0.00
CA LEU A 123 -26.22 3.29 0.04
C LEU A 123 -25.43 3.41 1.33
N GLU A 124 -25.07 4.65 1.72
CA GLU A 124 -24.35 4.97 2.97
C GLU A 124 -25.11 5.98 3.82
N PRO A 125 -25.94 5.53 4.78
CA PRO A 125 -26.78 6.43 5.59
C PRO A 125 -26.04 7.36 6.54
N GLN A 126 -24.73 7.17 6.74
CA GLN A 126 -23.90 8.04 7.58
C GLN A 126 -23.43 9.30 6.85
N LEU A 127 -23.67 9.40 5.51
CA LEU A 127 -23.26 10.56 4.73
C LEU A 127 -24.04 11.84 5.09
N ASN A 128 -23.31 12.94 5.14
CA ASN A 128 -23.89 14.28 5.15
C ASN A 128 -24.28 14.67 3.71
N ARG A 129 -25.57 14.68 3.42
CA ARG A 129 -26.12 15.01 2.10
C ARG A 129 -25.78 16.43 1.62
N GLU A 130 -25.51 17.37 2.55
CA GLU A 130 -25.22 18.76 2.22
C GLU A 130 -23.75 18.98 1.83
N ALA A 131 -22.90 18.00 2.12
CA ALA A 131 -21.47 18.08 1.84
C ALA A 131 -21.07 17.55 0.45
N ILE A 132 -22.02 16.97 -0.29
CA ILE A 132 -21.76 16.32 -1.58
C ILE A 132 -22.70 16.81 -2.67
N SER A 133 -22.24 16.89 -3.91
CA SER A 133 -23.05 17.11 -5.11
C SER A 133 -23.53 15.80 -5.75
N GLY A 134 -22.91 14.67 -5.38
CA GLY A 134 -23.17 13.31 -5.83
C GLY A 134 -22.12 12.37 -5.32
N ALA A 135 -22.12 11.15 -5.82
CA ALA A 135 -21.07 10.18 -5.55
C ALA A 135 -20.89 9.20 -6.72
N LEU A 136 -19.77 8.48 -6.75
CA LEU A 136 -19.61 7.34 -7.65
C LEU A 136 -19.57 6.06 -6.82
N THR A 137 -20.06 4.95 -7.40
CA THR A 137 -19.97 3.63 -6.74
C THR A 137 -19.47 2.56 -7.68
N VAL A 138 -18.71 1.63 -7.13
CA VAL A 138 -18.23 0.43 -7.82
C VAL A 138 -18.00 -0.70 -6.81
N LYS A 139 -18.10 -1.94 -7.23
CA LYS A 139 -17.70 -3.08 -6.39
C LYS A 139 -16.20 -3.06 -6.14
N HIS A 140 -15.83 -3.27 -4.87
CA HIS A 140 -14.48 -3.12 -4.35
C HIS A 140 -14.15 -4.27 -3.41
N GLY A 141 -12.98 -4.87 -3.57
CA GLY A 141 -12.53 -5.87 -2.63
C GLY A 141 -12.00 -5.23 -1.34
N HIS A 142 -12.07 -5.98 -0.27
CA HIS A 142 -11.52 -5.56 1.03
C HIS A 142 -10.94 -6.75 1.77
N ILE A 143 -9.81 -6.55 2.42
CA ILE A 143 -9.13 -7.53 3.29
C ILE A 143 -8.74 -6.87 4.60
N HIS A 144 -8.32 -7.68 5.57
CA HIS A 144 -7.58 -7.18 6.73
C HIS A 144 -6.07 -7.21 6.42
N PRO A 145 -5.40 -6.06 6.15
CA PRO A 145 -4.04 -6.07 5.59
C PRO A 145 -3.00 -6.71 6.50
N GLU A 146 -3.08 -6.46 7.81
CA GLU A 146 -2.17 -7.05 8.80
C GLU A 146 -2.32 -8.57 8.86
N LYS A 147 -3.57 -9.09 8.94
CA LYS A 147 -3.84 -10.53 8.92
C LYS A 147 -3.36 -11.17 7.62
N THR A 148 -3.51 -10.47 6.49
CA THR A 148 -3.03 -10.96 5.19
C THR A 148 -1.51 -11.07 5.16
N ALA A 149 -0.79 -10.06 5.65
CA ALA A 149 0.68 -10.13 5.74
C ALA A 149 1.14 -11.26 6.69
N GLN A 150 0.49 -11.40 7.84
CA GLN A 150 0.75 -12.50 8.78
C GLN A 150 0.47 -13.87 8.17
N ALA A 151 -0.64 -14.02 7.41
CA ALA A 151 -0.97 -15.25 6.71
C ALA A 151 0.11 -15.64 5.68
N TYR A 152 0.61 -14.66 4.91
CA TYR A 152 1.74 -14.87 4.01
C TYR A 152 3.00 -15.31 4.75
N ILE A 153 3.35 -14.68 5.88
CA ILE A 153 4.53 -15.04 6.69
C ILE A 153 4.39 -16.47 7.22
N GLN A 154 3.24 -16.83 7.78
CA GLN A 154 3.00 -18.18 8.28
C GLN A 154 3.08 -19.23 7.16
N ALA A 155 2.51 -18.93 5.99
CA ALA A 155 2.60 -19.81 4.83
C ALA A 155 4.04 -19.92 4.30
N PHE A 156 4.80 -18.83 4.33
CA PHE A 156 6.23 -18.78 4.01
C PHE A 156 7.05 -19.68 4.93
N GLU A 157 6.83 -19.63 6.24
CA GLU A 157 7.51 -20.48 7.22
C GLU A 157 7.14 -21.97 7.02
N ARG A 158 5.85 -22.27 6.76
CA ARG A 158 5.41 -23.63 6.40
C ARG A 158 6.07 -24.16 5.11
N ALA A 159 6.39 -23.27 4.17
CA ALA A 159 7.12 -23.60 2.95
C ALA A 159 8.65 -23.77 3.15
N GLY A 160 9.13 -23.68 4.40
CA GLY A 160 10.55 -23.84 4.76
C GLY A 160 11.35 -22.55 4.77
N GLY A 161 10.72 -21.41 4.63
CA GLY A 161 11.36 -20.09 4.79
C GLY A 161 11.71 -19.77 6.24
N GLU A 162 12.63 -18.83 6.43
CA GLU A 162 13.09 -18.39 7.75
C GLU A 162 12.84 -16.88 7.91
N MET A 163 12.24 -16.48 9.02
CA MET A 163 12.07 -15.06 9.37
C MET A 163 12.91 -14.70 10.58
N GLN A 164 13.55 -13.51 10.54
CA GLN A 164 14.25 -12.97 11.69
C GLN A 164 13.86 -11.51 11.93
N ILE A 165 13.69 -11.16 13.22
CA ILE A 165 13.45 -9.79 13.65
C ILE A 165 14.78 -9.11 13.90
N THR A 166 15.21 -8.32 12.95
CA THR A 166 16.44 -7.51 13.02
C THR A 166 16.39 -6.39 12.00
N GLN A 167 17.00 -5.25 12.31
CA GLN A 167 17.07 -4.13 11.38
C GLN A 167 18.24 -4.29 10.42
N VAL A 168 17.99 -4.21 9.12
CA VAL A 168 19.02 -4.11 8.10
C VAL A 168 19.56 -2.68 8.08
N LEU A 169 20.86 -2.55 8.25
CA LEU A 169 21.58 -1.29 8.26
C LEU A 169 22.17 -0.95 6.88
N GLN A 170 22.64 -1.99 6.17
CA GLN A 170 23.28 -1.83 4.87
C GLN A 170 23.03 -3.05 3.99
N VAL A 171 22.78 -2.82 2.71
CA VAL A 171 22.78 -3.84 1.65
C VAL A 171 24.21 -3.99 1.11
N LEU A 172 24.69 -5.23 1.02
CA LEU A 172 25.99 -5.61 0.49
C LEU A 172 25.82 -6.35 -0.85
N GLN A 173 26.88 -6.55 -1.61
CA GLN A 173 26.80 -7.30 -2.87
C GLN A 173 26.52 -8.79 -2.67
N ASP A 174 26.87 -9.34 -1.52
CA ASP A 174 26.73 -10.76 -1.17
C ASP A 174 25.86 -10.98 0.08
N GLY A 175 24.98 -10.02 0.42
CA GLY A 175 24.11 -10.13 1.58
C GLY A 175 23.70 -8.82 2.20
N VAL A 176 23.51 -8.82 3.51
CA VAL A 176 23.12 -7.62 4.29
C VAL A 176 23.82 -7.58 5.63
N GLN A 177 24.13 -6.36 6.10
CA GLN A 177 24.54 -6.10 7.47
C GLN A 177 23.32 -5.66 8.28
N THR A 178 23.12 -6.28 9.44
CA THR A 178 22.05 -5.96 10.38
C THR A 178 22.59 -5.48 11.71
N THR A 179 21.69 -5.10 12.63
CA THR A 179 22.05 -4.75 14.01
C THR A 179 22.60 -5.92 14.81
N THR A 180 22.37 -7.16 14.38
CA THR A 180 22.74 -8.37 15.14
C THR A 180 23.83 -9.20 14.47
N ALA A 181 23.87 -9.25 13.14
CA ALA A 181 24.79 -10.10 12.36
C ALA A 181 24.89 -9.64 10.90
N THR A 182 25.84 -10.23 10.18
CA THR A 182 25.86 -10.17 8.71
C THR A 182 25.30 -11.49 8.15
N PHE A 183 24.35 -11.39 7.21
CA PHE A 183 23.76 -12.53 6.51
C PHE A 183 24.20 -12.53 5.05
N HIS A 184 24.56 -13.70 4.54
CA HIS A 184 25.03 -13.87 3.16
C HIS A 184 24.00 -14.55 2.29
N SER A 185 23.85 -14.09 1.03
CA SER A 185 22.98 -14.68 0.03
C SER A 185 23.48 -14.38 -1.37
N ALA A 186 23.04 -15.19 -2.33
CA ALA A 186 23.27 -14.91 -3.75
C ALA A 186 22.49 -13.66 -4.23
N ASN A 187 21.29 -13.41 -3.64
CA ASN A 187 20.43 -12.30 -4.02
C ASN A 187 19.82 -11.64 -2.78
N VAL A 188 19.76 -10.32 -2.81
CA VAL A 188 19.05 -9.48 -1.84
C VAL A 188 17.94 -8.72 -2.58
N VAL A 189 16.71 -8.75 -2.09
CA VAL A 189 15.61 -7.94 -2.62
C VAL A 189 15.07 -6.98 -1.57
N VAL A 190 15.06 -5.68 -1.89
CA VAL A 190 14.60 -4.63 -0.99
C VAL A 190 13.11 -4.42 -1.17
N CYS A 191 12.35 -4.75 -0.10
CA CYS A 191 10.90 -4.61 0.05
C CYS A 191 10.55 -3.67 1.23
N ALA A 192 11.43 -2.72 1.57
CA ALA A 192 11.37 -1.92 2.79
C ALA A 192 10.37 -0.73 2.73
N GLY A 193 9.44 -0.73 1.76
CA GLY A 193 8.42 0.31 1.62
C GLY A 193 9.05 1.70 1.52
N GLY A 194 8.56 2.68 2.29
CA GLY A 194 9.09 4.05 2.28
C GLY A 194 10.54 4.20 2.71
N LEU A 195 11.13 3.17 3.35
CA LEU A 195 12.55 3.18 3.72
C LEU A 195 13.47 2.65 2.61
N SER A 196 12.91 2.16 1.49
CA SER A 196 13.69 1.53 0.41
C SER A 196 14.71 2.48 -0.21
N ARG A 197 14.34 3.76 -0.48
CA ARG A 197 15.26 4.77 -1.04
C ARG A 197 16.48 4.98 -0.11
N GLN A 198 16.23 5.20 1.17
CA GLN A 198 17.30 5.46 2.15
C GLN A 198 18.23 4.25 2.29
N LEU A 199 17.67 3.04 2.36
CA LEU A 199 18.45 1.82 2.48
C LEU A 199 19.30 1.57 1.24
N LEU A 200 18.77 1.73 0.04
CA LEU A 200 19.51 1.58 -1.20
C LEU A 200 20.58 2.68 -1.38
N LYS A 201 20.28 3.92 -0.99
CA LYS A 201 21.26 5.01 -1.00
C LYS A 201 22.47 4.71 -0.10
N SER A 202 22.28 4.06 1.05
CA SER A 202 23.38 3.63 1.94
C SER A 202 24.31 2.60 1.28
N ALA A 203 23.83 1.88 0.25
CA ALA A 203 24.61 0.95 -0.57
C ALA A 203 25.19 1.62 -1.84
N GLY A 204 25.03 2.93 -2.01
CA GLY A 204 25.48 3.68 -3.19
C GLY A 204 24.52 3.61 -4.37
N VAL A 205 23.30 3.11 -4.19
CA VAL A 205 22.27 3.03 -5.24
C VAL A 205 21.38 4.26 -5.20
N SER A 206 21.33 5.02 -6.31
CA SER A 206 20.32 6.06 -6.53
C SER A 206 19.10 5.47 -7.25
N ILE A 207 17.90 5.66 -6.68
CA ILE A 207 16.67 5.10 -7.24
C ILE A 207 15.48 6.05 -7.04
N LYS A 208 14.60 6.12 -8.04
CA LYS A 208 13.40 6.97 -8.02
C LYS A 208 12.25 6.30 -7.28
N LEU A 209 12.47 6.03 -6.00
CA LEU A 209 11.46 5.63 -5.03
C LEU A 209 11.25 6.75 -4.03
N TYR A 210 10.01 7.01 -3.72
CA TYR A 210 9.55 8.10 -2.88
C TYR A 210 8.57 7.57 -1.84
N PHE A 211 8.14 8.41 -0.90
CA PHE A 211 7.14 8.03 0.09
C PHE A 211 6.30 9.23 0.54
N THR A 212 5.07 8.96 0.91
CA THR A 212 4.26 9.91 1.67
C THR A 212 4.19 9.49 3.13
N HIS A 213 4.20 10.47 4.03
CA HIS A 213 3.72 10.30 5.41
C HIS A 213 2.20 10.28 5.34
N ALA A 214 1.61 9.13 5.55
CA ALA A 214 0.18 8.92 5.58
C ALA A 214 -0.31 8.87 7.03
N GLU A 215 -1.31 9.68 7.38
CA GLU A 215 -1.81 9.85 8.72
C GLU A 215 -3.28 9.42 8.80
N ILE A 216 -3.60 8.61 9.79
CA ILE A 216 -4.95 8.09 10.01
C ILE A 216 -5.32 8.15 11.49
N ILE A 217 -6.62 7.98 11.77
CA ILE A 217 -7.14 7.65 13.10
C ILE A 217 -7.71 6.22 13.04
N GLU A 218 -7.35 5.38 14.01
CA GLU A 218 -7.91 4.05 14.19
C GLU A 218 -8.73 4.01 15.47
N THR A 219 -9.97 3.52 15.40
CA THR A 219 -10.84 3.31 16.57
C THR A 219 -10.76 1.88 17.06
N SER A 220 -11.08 1.64 18.32
CA SER A 220 -11.56 0.32 18.75
C SER A 220 -12.92 0.01 18.08
N PRO A 221 -13.47 -1.24 18.21
CA PRO A 221 -14.82 -1.53 17.75
C PRO A 221 -15.86 -0.54 18.30
N VAL A 222 -16.72 -0.02 17.42
CA VAL A 222 -17.74 1.00 17.73
C VAL A 222 -19.12 0.58 17.25
N ASP A 223 -20.16 1.22 17.79
CA ASP A 223 -21.56 0.92 17.43
C ASP A 223 -22.00 1.55 16.10
N VAL A 224 -21.31 2.61 15.67
CA VAL A 224 -21.53 3.21 14.34
C VAL A 224 -21.31 2.13 13.26
N ARG A 225 -22.19 2.12 12.25
CA ARG A 225 -22.11 1.15 11.15
C ARG A 225 -21.94 1.87 9.83
N LEU A 226 -20.84 1.60 9.15
CA LEU A 226 -20.61 1.95 7.75
C LEU A 226 -20.99 0.77 6.87
N ARG A 227 -21.73 1.04 5.79
CA ARG A 227 -22.11 0.01 4.80
C ARG A 227 -21.11 -0.10 3.68
N THR A 228 -20.34 0.96 3.44
CA THR A 228 -19.42 1.11 2.31
C THR A 228 -18.01 1.46 2.78
N LEU A 229 -17.05 1.35 1.89
CA LEU A 229 -15.79 2.08 2.02
C LEU A 229 -16.03 3.47 1.42
N VAL A 230 -15.84 4.54 2.19
CA VAL A 230 -16.01 5.91 1.74
C VAL A 230 -14.66 6.54 1.45
N MET A 231 -14.50 7.15 0.27
CA MET A 231 -13.31 7.91 -0.13
C MET A 231 -13.73 9.11 -0.99
N PRO A 232 -12.88 10.14 -1.16
CA PRO A 232 -13.19 11.22 -2.09
C PRO A 232 -13.00 10.77 -3.55
N ALA A 233 -13.79 11.31 -4.47
CA ALA A 233 -13.65 11.08 -5.91
C ALA A 233 -12.50 11.86 -6.55
N ASN A 234 -11.90 12.81 -5.83
CA ASN A 234 -10.76 13.57 -6.33
C ASN A 234 -9.50 12.68 -6.37
N GLN A 235 -8.54 13.05 -7.20
CA GLN A 235 -7.27 12.33 -7.37
C GLN A 235 -6.09 13.10 -6.76
N GLN A 236 -6.33 13.86 -5.71
CA GLN A 236 -5.34 14.76 -5.10
C GLN A 236 -4.06 14.04 -4.67
N ARG A 237 -4.17 12.80 -4.17
CA ARG A 237 -2.99 12.01 -3.79
C ARG A 237 -2.06 11.74 -4.97
N PHE A 238 -2.61 11.34 -6.12
CA PHE A 238 -1.80 11.09 -7.30
C PHE A 238 -1.15 12.37 -7.84
N GLN A 239 -1.83 13.52 -7.72
CA GLN A 239 -1.27 14.82 -8.06
C GLN A 239 -0.11 15.19 -7.13
N LEU A 240 -0.30 15.07 -5.80
CA LEU A 240 0.75 15.30 -4.80
C LEU A 240 1.97 14.41 -5.07
N GLU A 241 1.76 13.11 -5.32
CA GLU A 241 2.82 12.17 -5.65
C GLU A 241 3.56 12.62 -6.92
N ALA A 242 2.84 12.94 -8.00
CA ALA A 242 3.44 13.40 -9.25
C ALA A 242 4.22 14.71 -9.12
N GLU A 243 3.66 15.71 -8.43
CA GLU A 243 4.32 17.00 -8.19
C GLU A 243 5.60 16.84 -7.35
N SER A 244 5.55 16.01 -6.30
CA SER A 244 6.70 15.78 -5.43
C SER A 244 7.89 15.09 -6.13
N THR A 245 7.62 14.35 -7.21
CA THR A 245 8.70 13.70 -8.00
C THR A 245 9.44 14.65 -8.93
N GLN A 246 8.93 15.86 -9.19
CA GLN A 246 9.57 16.84 -10.06
C GLN A 246 10.83 17.47 -9.43
N VAL A 247 10.98 17.31 -8.11
CA VAL A 247 12.07 17.88 -7.31
C VAL A 247 12.91 16.75 -6.68
N ASP A 248 13.37 15.79 -7.51
CA ASP A 248 14.04 14.55 -7.05
C ASP A 248 15.25 14.81 -6.15
N GLU A 249 16.02 15.90 -6.41
CA GLU A 249 17.18 16.28 -5.60
C GLU A 249 16.80 16.60 -4.15
N LEU A 250 15.64 17.22 -3.92
CA LEU A 250 15.19 17.61 -2.59
C LEU A 250 14.80 16.40 -1.71
N TRP A 251 14.54 15.26 -2.32
CA TRP A 251 14.30 14.02 -1.57
C TRP A 251 15.54 13.50 -0.84
N ASP A 252 16.70 13.98 -1.22
CA ASP A 252 17.97 13.63 -0.60
C ASP A 252 18.40 14.63 0.48
N GLU A 253 17.65 15.72 0.66
CA GLU A 253 17.84 16.74 1.69
C GLU A 253 16.79 16.57 2.80
N LEU A 254 17.20 16.22 4.01
CA LEU A 254 16.28 15.96 5.11
C LEU A 254 15.52 17.24 5.54
N GLY A 255 14.24 17.07 5.88
CA GLY A 255 13.41 18.11 6.50
C GLY A 255 12.60 18.97 5.53
N ASN A 256 12.68 18.73 4.21
CA ASN A 256 11.88 19.44 3.22
C ASN A 256 10.45 18.88 3.14
N GLU A 257 9.45 19.74 3.29
CA GLU A 257 8.07 19.48 2.83
C GLU A 257 8.01 19.92 1.37
N LEU A 258 7.94 18.95 0.45
CA LEU A 258 8.19 19.16 -0.97
C LEU A 258 7.02 19.81 -1.70
N VAL A 259 5.81 19.48 -1.27
CA VAL A 259 4.53 20.01 -1.75
C VAL A 259 3.55 20.12 -0.58
N PRO A 260 2.55 21.01 -0.65
CA PRO A 260 1.55 21.14 0.40
C PRO A 260 0.85 19.81 0.70
N PRO A 261 0.52 19.51 1.96
CA PRO A 261 -0.18 18.29 2.33
C PRO A 261 -1.61 18.30 1.79
N ILE A 262 -2.11 17.11 1.47
CA ILE A 262 -3.50 16.90 1.06
C ILE A 262 -4.26 16.07 2.08
N LEU A 263 -5.59 16.16 2.04
CA LEU A 263 -6.49 15.38 2.86
C LEU A 263 -7.51 14.65 1.98
N ASP A 264 -7.40 13.33 1.94
CA ASP A 264 -8.40 12.44 1.35
C ASP A 264 -9.36 11.98 2.45
N VAL A 265 -10.55 12.60 2.50
CA VAL A 265 -11.55 12.29 3.53
C VAL A 265 -12.20 10.94 3.25
N GLY A 266 -11.91 9.95 4.06
CA GLY A 266 -12.47 8.61 3.91
C GLY A 266 -12.56 7.83 5.20
N ALA A 267 -13.28 6.71 5.14
CA ALA A 267 -13.37 5.76 6.24
C ALA A 267 -13.72 4.36 5.76
N ILE A 268 -13.24 3.36 6.49
CA ILE A 268 -13.60 1.95 6.34
C ILE A 268 -13.84 1.32 7.69
N GLN A 269 -14.91 0.52 7.80
CA GLN A 269 -15.14 -0.32 8.96
C GLN A 269 -14.69 -1.75 8.69
N PHE A 270 -13.84 -2.29 9.58
CA PHE A 270 -13.41 -3.68 9.55
C PHE A 270 -14.49 -4.61 10.11
N GLN A 271 -14.32 -5.93 9.91
CA GLN A 271 -15.33 -6.92 10.35
C GLN A 271 -15.45 -7.01 11.86
N ASP A 272 -14.44 -6.62 12.62
CA ASP A 272 -14.46 -6.54 14.08
C ASP A 272 -15.18 -5.29 14.60
N GLY A 273 -15.60 -4.39 13.73
CA GLY A 273 -16.28 -3.14 14.07
C GLY A 273 -15.36 -1.95 14.29
N SER A 274 -14.02 -2.11 14.25
CA SER A 274 -13.09 -1.00 14.27
C SER A 274 -13.17 -0.19 12.97
N ILE A 275 -12.82 1.11 13.03
CA ILE A 275 -12.86 2.02 11.88
C ILE A 275 -11.49 2.64 11.69
N ARG A 276 -11.01 2.74 10.44
CA ARG A 276 -9.92 3.61 10.03
C ARG A 276 -10.47 4.81 9.30
N ILE A 277 -10.01 5.98 9.73
CA ILE A 277 -10.46 7.30 9.30
C ILE A 277 -9.23 8.06 8.80
N GLY A 278 -9.31 8.71 7.69
CA GLY A 278 -8.21 9.53 7.17
C GLY A 278 -8.48 9.89 5.71
N GLN A 279 -7.49 10.23 4.97
CA GLN A 279 -6.05 10.18 5.25
C GLN A 279 -5.44 11.57 4.97
N ILE A 280 -4.52 12.05 5.81
CA ILE A 280 -3.62 13.13 5.41
C ILE A 280 -2.40 12.50 4.74
N SER A 281 -1.98 13.06 3.61
CA SER A 281 -0.75 12.66 2.93
C SER A 281 0.20 13.84 2.83
N ARG A 282 1.46 13.66 3.27
CA ARG A 282 2.54 14.64 3.20
C ARG A 282 3.73 14.07 2.44
N ALA A 283 4.29 14.85 1.55
CA ALA A 283 5.56 14.54 0.89
C ALA A 283 6.70 15.24 1.65
N ILE A 284 7.26 14.57 2.65
CA ILE A 284 8.37 15.07 3.47
C ILE A 284 9.58 14.17 3.23
N ALA A 285 10.74 14.76 2.90
CA ALA A 285 11.95 14.01 2.54
C ALA A 285 12.58 13.21 3.71
N ASP A 286 12.27 13.56 4.97
CA ASP A 286 12.76 12.85 6.15
C ASP A 286 11.79 11.71 6.55
N PRO A 287 12.19 10.43 6.45
CA PRO A 287 11.36 9.31 6.92
C PRO A 287 11.04 9.36 8.42
N GLN A 288 11.82 10.10 9.20
CA GLN A 288 11.68 10.26 10.66
C GLN A 288 11.07 11.61 11.04
N ALA A 289 10.51 12.35 10.07
CA ALA A 289 9.88 13.64 10.30
C ALA A 289 8.85 13.56 11.43
N LYS A 290 8.96 14.50 12.38
CA LYS A 290 7.99 14.64 13.47
C LYS A 290 6.81 15.47 12.99
N VAL A 291 5.70 14.81 12.74
CA VAL A 291 4.43 15.45 12.43
C VAL A 291 3.70 15.82 13.73
N ASN A 292 3.08 17.00 13.78
CA ASN A 292 2.29 17.41 14.93
C ASN A 292 0.94 16.67 14.95
N SER A 293 0.86 15.62 15.76
CA SER A 293 -0.31 14.75 15.86
C SER A 293 -1.58 15.50 16.26
N ASP A 294 -1.49 16.47 17.18
CA ASP A 294 -2.67 17.21 17.67
C ASP A 294 -3.31 18.09 16.57
N VAL A 295 -2.45 18.69 15.73
CA VAL A 295 -2.91 19.49 14.59
C VAL A 295 -3.52 18.58 13.52
N SER A 296 -2.85 17.49 13.20
CA SER A 296 -3.31 16.53 12.22
C SER A 296 -4.61 15.85 12.63
N GLU A 297 -4.72 15.41 13.88
CA GLU A 297 -5.92 14.78 14.39
C GLU A 297 -7.13 15.72 14.35
N LYS A 298 -6.96 16.98 14.75
CA LYS A 298 -8.02 18.00 14.67
C LYS A 298 -8.45 18.25 13.22
N TRP A 299 -7.50 18.30 12.30
CA TRP A 299 -7.79 18.48 10.88
C TRP A 299 -8.56 17.28 10.32
N LEU A 300 -8.09 16.05 10.57
CA LEU A 300 -8.77 14.81 10.17
C LEU A 300 -10.21 14.76 10.71
N ARG A 301 -10.39 14.93 12.01
CA ARG A 301 -11.71 14.84 12.66
C ARG A 301 -12.70 15.86 12.09
N LYS A 302 -12.28 17.11 12.00
CA LYS A 302 -13.13 18.19 11.45
C LYS A 302 -13.55 17.89 10.01
N SER A 303 -12.61 17.45 9.16
CA SER A 303 -12.90 17.23 7.75
C SER A 303 -13.73 15.97 7.52
N VAL A 304 -13.44 14.89 8.26
CA VAL A 304 -14.27 13.68 8.21
C VAL A 304 -15.67 13.96 8.74
N GLY A 305 -15.82 14.74 9.82
CA GLY A 305 -17.12 15.14 10.37
C GLY A 305 -17.98 15.91 9.38
N GLN A 306 -17.40 16.61 8.43
CA GLN A 306 -18.16 17.26 7.35
C GLN A 306 -18.84 16.25 6.42
N ILE A 307 -18.19 15.13 6.12
CA ILE A 307 -18.70 14.09 5.20
C ILE A 307 -19.46 12.99 5.95
N LEU A 308 -18.93 12.57 7.10
CA LEU A 308 -19.43 11.48 7.96
C LEU A 308 -19.56 11.99 9.41
N PRO A 309 -20.61 12.77 9.75
CA PRO A 309 -20.72 13.45 11.06
C PRO A 309 -20.59 12.52 12.26
N ALA A 310 -21.09 11.30 12.15
CA ALA A 310 -21.02 10.30 13.22
C ALA A 310 -19.58 9.88 13.59
N LEU A 311 -18.58 10.17 12.74
CA LEU A 311 -17.19 9.77 12.98
C LEU A 311 -16.34 10.86 13.64
N GLU A 312 -16.78 12.13 13.65
CA GLU A 312 -15.97 13.26 14.10
C GLU A 312 -15.41 13.08 15.51
N ASN A 313 -16.27 12.63 16.44
CA ASN A 313 -15.93 12.54 17.86
C ASN A 313 -15.74 11.10 18.36
N LEU A 314 -15.58 10.12 17.46
CA LEU A 314 -15.33 8.74 17.90
C LEU A 314 -13.97 8.66 18.60
N PRO A 315 -13.90 7.95 19.74
CA PRO A 315 -12.61 7.64 20.36
C PRO A 315 -11.70 6.87 19.41
N GLY A 316 -10.46 7.30 19.29
CA GLY A 316 -9.49 6.65 18.41
C GLY A 316 -8.09 7.16 18.67
N THR A 317 -7.10 6.49 18.10
CA THR A 317 -5.68 6.85 18.20
C THR A 317 -5.16 7.26 16.84
N TRP A 318 -4.46 8.38 16.80
CA TRP A 318 -3.75 8.83 15.60
C TRP A 318 -2.51 7.99 15.36
N TYR A 319 -2.28 7.63 14.11
CA TYR A 319 -1.11 6.93 13.64
C TYR A 319 -0.61 7.52 12.33
N HIS A 320 0.68 7.32 12.05
CA HIS A 320 1.25 7.62 10.73
C HIS A 320 2.15 6.48 10.24
N CYS A 321 2.33 6.41 8.93
CA CYS A 321 3.22 5.46 8.29
C CYS A 321 3.78 6.03 6.99
N LEU A 322 4.81 5.37 6.44
CA LEU A 322 5.39 5.72 5.15
C LEU A 322 4.81 4.83 4.05
N VAL A 323 4.19 5.45 3.05
CA VAL A 323 3.64 4.76 1.88
C VAL A 323 4.54 5.01 0.68
N ALA A 324 5.21 3.96 0.18
CA ALA A 324 6.12 4.05 -0.96
C ALA A 324 5.36 4.22 -2.28
N PHE A 325 5.91 5.05 -3.17
CA PHE A 325 5.46 5.19 -4.55
C PHE A 325 6.64 5.42 -5.51
N SER A 326 6.40 5.29 -6.79
CA SER A 326 7.34 5.56 -7.88
C SER A 326 6.87 6.73 -8.73
N SER A 327 7.73 7.26 -9.58
CA SER A 327 7.41 8.43 -10.42
C SER A 327 6.37 8.17 -11.51
N ASN A 328 6.14 6.91 -11.91
CA ASN A 328 5.27 6.53 -13.02
C ASN A 328 4.07 5.66 -12.62
N GLN A 329 3.78 5.57 -11.31
CA GLN A 329 2.73 4.76 -10.72
C GLN A 329 2.88 3.22 -10.92
N LEU A 330 3.92 2.77 -11.61
CA LEU A 330 4.27 1.36 -11.71
C LEU A 330 5.35 1.02 -10.67
N PRO A 331 5.32 -0.18 -10.07
CA PRO A 331 6.36 -0.56 -9.12
C PRO A 331 7.72 -0.68 -9.81
N LEU A 332 8.78 -0.46 -9.05
CA LEU A 332 10.14 -0.79 -9.47
C LEU A 332 10.42 -2.24 -9.06
N ILE A 333 10.72 -3.07 -10.05
CA ILE A 333 10.91 -4.52 -9.88
C ILE A 333 12.18 -4.95 -10.62
N GLY A 334 12.98 -5.82 -10.00
CA GLY A 334 14.10 -6.49 -10.66
C GLY A 334 15.48 -6.13 -10.13
N ALA A 335 16.50 -6.57 -10.87
CA ALA A 335 17.90 -6.33 -10.53
C ALA A 335 18.27 -4.86 -10.72
N ILE A 336 19.05 -4.32 -9.80
CA ILE A 336 19.54 -2.94 -9.88
C ILE A 336 20.77 -2.90 -10.77
N PRO A 337 20.78 -2.10 -11.86
CA PRO A 337 21.92 -2.00 -12.76
C PRO A 337 23.21 -1.61 -12.03
N GLY A 338 24.29 -2.33 -12.29
CA GLY A 338 25.60 -2.10 -11.65
C GLY A 338 25.77 -2.71 -10.25
N PHE A 339 24.72 -3.29 -9.67
CA PHE A 339 24.75 -3.92 -8.34
C PHE A 339 24.37 -5.39 -8.42
N LYS A 340 25.38 -6.25 -8.68
CA LYS A 340 25.16 -7.70 -8.82
C LYS A 340 24.50 -8.28 -7.57
N GLY A 341 23.41 -9.04 -7.77
CA GLY A 341 22.69 -9.72 -6.70
C GLY A 341 21.79 -8.80 -5.87
N VAL A 342 21.71 -7.51 -6.16
CA VAL A 342 20.80 -6.58 -5.48
C VAL A 342 19.59 -6.29 -6.36
N HIS A 343 18.40 -6.48 -5.78
CA HIS A 343 17.11 -6.31 -6.43
C HIS A 343 16.23 -5.36 -5.64
N VAL A 344 15.23 -4.79 -6.29
CA VAL A 344 14.15 -4.04 -5.64
C VAL A 344 12.79 -4.65 -6.02
N PHE A 345 11.84 -4.58 -5.08
CA PHE A 345 10.43 -4.91 -5.30
C PHE A 345 9.60 -3.96 -4.43
N SER A 346 9.35 -2.74 -4.93
CA SER A 346 8.78 -1.63 -4.13
C SER A 346 8.11 -0.56 -5.01
N GLY A 347 7.49 0.46 -4.39
CA GLY A 347 6.90 1.60 -5.09
C GLY A 347 5.54 1.34 -5.71
N PHE A 348 4.74 0.48 -5.10
CA PHE A 348 3.41 0.12 -5.59
C PHE A 348 2.36 1.20 -5.28
N SER A 349 1.74 1.79 -6.29
CA SER A 349 0.65 2.77 -6.15
C SER A 349 -0.67 2.12 -5.70
N ASN A 350 -0.92 0.86 -6.08
CA ASN A 350 -2.05 0.04 -5.64
C ASN A 350 -1.54 -1.29 -5.07
N PRO A 351 -0.88 -1.26 -3.89
CA PRO A 351 -0.09 -2.38 -3.41
C PRO A 351 -0.88 -3.66 -3.21
N LEU A 352 -2.06 -3.57 -2.61
CA LEU A 352 -2.84 -4.76 -2.29
C LEU A 352 -3.36 -5.48 -3.54
N VAL A 353 -3.55 -4.77 -4.65
CA VAL A 353 -3.93 -5.37 -5.95
C VAL A 353 -2.70 -5.89 -6.70
N LEU A 354 -1.65 -5.09 -6.81
CA LEU A 354 -0.53 -5.42 -7.70
C LEU A 354 0.46 -6.42 -7.11
N ILE A 355 0.63 -6.45 -5.77
CA ILE A 355 1.64 -7.31 -5.12
C ILE A 355 1.37 -8.80 -5.34
N PRO A 356 0.16 -9.37 -5.10
CA PRO A 356 -0.01 -10.82 -5.22
C PRO A 356 0.31 -11.39 -6.59
N PRO A 357 -0.16 -10.83 -7.72
CA PRO A 357 0.21 -11.33 -9.04
C PRO A 357 1.69 -11.08 -9.37
N LEU A 358 2.25 -9.92 -9.01
CA LEU A 358 3.64 -9.59 -9.33
C LEU A 358 4.64 -10.37 -8.49
N ALA A 359 4.35 -10.68 -7.22
CA ALA A 359 5.20 -11.54 -6.39
C ALA A 359 5.30 -12.95 -6.99
N LYS A 360 4.18 -13.53 -7.44
CA LYS A 360 4.16 -14.82 -8.13
C LYS A 360 4.96 -14.81 -9.44
N ARG A 361 4.80 -13.75 -10.23
CA ARG A 361 5.53 -13.57 -11.49
C ARG A 361 7.02 -13.39 -11.26
N PHE A 362 7.41 -12.57 -10.28
CA PHE A 362 8.81 -12.39 -9.91
C PHE A 362 9.45 -13.71 -9.47
N ALA A 363 8.77 -14.51 -8.65
CA ALA A 363 9.28 -15.82 -8.22
C ALA A 363 9.44 -16.81 -9.40
N ASN A 364 8.53 -16.77 -10.39
CA ASN A 364 8.69 -17.53 -11.63
C ASN A 364 9.91 -17.05 -12.44
N PHE A 365 10.03 -15.73 -12.60
CA PHE A 365 11.16 -15.11 -13.29
C PHE A 365 12.51 -15.47 -12.62
N ALA A 366 12.55 -15.51 -11.29
CA ALA A 366 13.72 -15.91 -10.51
C ALA A 366 14.15 -17.38 -10.77
N THR A 367 13.24 -18.26 -11.25
CA THR A 367 13.60 -19.63 -11.69
C THR A 367 14.11 -19.68 -13.13
N GLY A 368 14.25 -18.54 -13.81
CA GLY A 368 14.67 -18.47 -15.21
C GLY A 368 13.51 -18.55 -16.23
N GLN A 369 12.26 -18.48 -15.78
CA GLN A 369 11.11 -18.39 -16.69
C GLN A 369 10.99 -16.96 -17.21
N GLU A 370 10.83 -16.78 -18.51
CA GLU A 370 10.54 -15.47 -19.09
C GLU A 370 9.14 -14.99 -18.69
N ASP A 371 9.01 -13.72 -18.34
CA ASP A 371 7.73 -13.06 -18.04
C ASP A 371 7.73 -11.66 -18.63
N GLU A 372 6.87 -11.42 -19.63
CA GLU A 372 6.78 -10.15 -20.35
C GLU A 372 6.43 -8.98 -19.43
N ILE A 373 5.58 -9.21 -18.41
CA ILE A 373 5.16 -8.18 -17.47
C ILE A 373 6.32 -7.78 -16.57
N ILE A 374 7.06 -8.76 -16.03
CA ILE A 374 8.26 -8.46 -15.24
C ILE A 374 9.29 -7.75 -16.09
N THR A 375 9.51 -8.19 -17.33
CA THR A 375 10.48 -7.56 -18.26
C THR A 375 10.15 -6.09 -18.54
N GLN A 376 8.85 -5.73 -18.65
CA GLN A 376 8.43 -4.33 -18.83
C GLN A 376 8.62 -3.46 -17.58
N MET A 377 8.76 -4.07 -16.39
CA MET A 377 8.92 -3.39 -15.11
C MET A 377 10.37 -3.39 -14.60
N LEU A 378 11.30 -4.00 -15.34
CA LEU A 378 12.73 -3.99 -14.99
C LEU A 378 13.28 -2.55 -15.01
N ILE A 379 14.15 -2.26 -14.04
CA ILE A 379 14.76 -0.95 -13.82
C ILE A 379 15.80 -0.65 -14.89
#